data_9dd17c70c0cd1abc76107ba9de0bf259
#
_entry.id   9dd17c70c0cd1abc76107ba9de0bf259
#
_cell.length_a   1.000
_cell.length_b   1.000
_cell.length_c   1.000
_cell.angle_alpha   90.00
_cell.angle_beta   90.00
_cell.angle_gamma   90.00
#
_symmetry.space_group_name_H-M   'P 1'
#
loop_
_entity.id
_entity.type
_entity.pdbx_description
1 polymer ?
#
loop_
_entity_poly.entity_id
_entity_poly.type
_entity_poly.pdbx_seq_one_letter_code
_entity_poly.pdbx_strand_id
1 'polypeptide(L)'
;MASLILLTLKTMQSFNPPIRTLMGPGPSDVHPRILSAMARPTIGHLDPAFVGMMNETKEGLKYIFQTENELTMPVSAPGSAGMETCFANLVEPGDKVVVCINGVFGMRMKENITRFGGEAVVVEDDWGTAVSTDKVEQALKDNPDAKILAFVHAETSTGASSDAKALCKIAHNNDCITIVDAVTSLAGTELRVDEWEIDAIYSGTQKCLSAMPGISPVSFNERALTKVRNRKTPVTSWFLDLNLVMGYWGEGAKRTYHHTAPVNTLYG
;
A
#
# COMPACT_ATOMS: atom_id res chain seq x y z
N MET A 1 35.73 30.67 37.96
CA MET A 1 34.90 29.63 38.63
C MET A 1 33.96 29.03 37.57
N ALA A 2 34.36 27.97 36.91
CA ALA A 2 33.50 27.25 35.97
C ALA A 2 32.65 26.28 36.79
N SER A 3 31.34 26.54 36.88
CA SER A 3 30.38 25.63 37.46
C SER A 3 30.24 24.40 36.54
N LEU A 4 30.82 23.31 37.00
CA LEU A 4 30.60 21.99 36.37
C LEU A 4 29.16 21.57 36.63
N ILE A 5 28.29 21.77 35.67
CA ILE A 5 26.98 21.14 35.66
C ILE A 5 27.22 19.65 35.42
N LEU A 6 27.30 18.88 36.52
CA LEU A 6 27.19 17.44 36.47
C LEU A 6 25.76 17.10 36.04
N LEU A 7 25.50 17.00 34.77
CA LEU A 7 24.36 16.26 34.26
C LEU A 7 24.53 14.80 34.75
N THR A 8 23.79 14.42 35.76
CA THR A 8 23.58 13.01 36.11
C THR A 8 22.88 12.37 34.93
N LEU A 9 23.66 11.84 33.98
CA LEU A 9 23.16 10.94 32.96
C LEU A 9 22.54 9.75 33.69
N LYS A 10 21.22 9.76 33.86
CA LYS A 10 20.51 8.50 34.15
C LYS A 10 20.99 7.54 33.08
N THR A 11 21.68 6.48 33.48
CA THR A 11 22.08 5.40 32.56
C THR A 11 20.81 4.91 31.90
N MET A 12 20.62 5.26 30.63
CA MET A 12 19.51 4.76 29.84
C MET A 12 19.72 3.24 29.72
N GLN A 13 18.81 2.48 30.30
CA GLN A 13 18.79 1.03 30.12
C GLN A 13 18.26 0.71 28.72
N SER A 14 18.83 -0.31 28.09
CA SER A 14 18.27 -0.84 26.84
C SER A 14 16.83 -1.30 27.08
N PHE A 15 15.92 -0.90 26.17
CA PHE A 15 14.54 -1.36 26.23
C PHE A 15 14.47 -2.86 25.88
N ASN A 16 13.98 -3.65 26.82
CA ASN A 16 13.70 -5.06 26.62
C ASN A 16 12.17 -5.23 26.56
N PRO A 17 11.58 -5.42 25.37
CA PRO A 17 10.14 -5.59 25.26
C PRO A 17 9.70 -6.87 25.96
N PRO A 18 8.56 -6.85 26.67
CA PRO A 18 7.99 -8.07 27.22
C PRO A 18 7.50 -8.98 26.09
N ILE A 19 7.58 -10.28 26.31
CA ILE A 19 7.00 -11.26 25.37
C ILE A 19 5.46 -11.13 25.44
N ARG A 20 4.81 -11.02 24.30
CA ARG A 20 3.36 -10.97 24.15
C ARG A 20 2.94 -11.88 23.01
N THR A 21 1.81 -12.54 23.14
CA THR A 21 1.11 -13.19 22.02
C THR A 21 0.19 -12.16 21.40
N LEU A 22 0.41 -11.87 20.11
CA LEU A 22 -0.36 -10.88 19.39
C LEU A 22 -1.59 -11.54 18.77
N MET A 23 -2.78 -11.24 19.30
CA MET A 23 -4.07 -11.84 18.89
C MET A 23 -4.98 -10.85 18.16
N GLY A 24 -4.49 -9.65 17.87
CA GLY A 24 -5.24 -8.62 17.13
C GLY A 24 -5.10 -8.75 15.61
N PRO A 25 -5.77 -7.87 14.83
CA PRO A 25 -5.72 -7.90 13.37
C PRO A 25 -4.37 -7.41 12.79
N GLY A 26 -3.36 -7.26 13.59
CA GLY A 26 -2.00 -6.83 13.28
C GLY A 26 -1.55 -5.63 14.11
N PRO A 27 -0.25 -5.51 14.35
CA PRO A 27 0.80 -6.40 13.86
C PRO A 27 0.66 -7.83 14.40
N SER A 28 1.16 -8.79 13.62
CA SER A 28 1.24 -10.22 13.99
C SER A 28 2.57 -10.56 14.64
N ASP A 29 2.66 -11.73 15.28
CA ASP A 29 3.93 -12.25 15.77
C ASP A 29 4.88 -12.48 14.60
N VAL A 30 6.12 -11.98 14.73
CA VAL A 30 7.12 -12.08 13.68
C VAL A 30 7.99 -13.31 13.91
N HIS A 31 8.12 -14.14 12.88
CA HIS A 31 8.94 -15.36 12.96
C HIS A 31 10.42 -15.03 13.23
N PRO A 32 11.13 -15.78 14.10
CA PRO A 32 12.54 -15.52 14.44
C PRO A 32 13.49 -15.44 13.23
N ARG A 33 13.21 -16.15 12.13
CA ARG A 33 13.99 -16.05 10.88
C ARG A 33 13.99 -14.64 10.31
N ILE A 34 12.85 -13.95 10.34
CA ILE A 34 12.68 -12.57 9.85
C ILE A 34 13.49 -11.63 10.75
N LEU A 35 13.32 -11.74 12.08
CA LEU A 35 14.09 -10.94 13.04
C LEU A 35 15.60 -11.13 12.87
N SER A 36 16.05 -12.38 12.67
CA SER A 36 17.46 -12.70 12.41
C SER A 36 17.97 -12.13 11.09
N ALA A 37 17.14 -12.09 10.04
CA ALA A 37 17.49 -11.47 8.77
C ALA A 37 17.70 -9.96 8.93
N MET A 38 16.82 -9.29 9.65
CA MET A 38 16.90 -7.85 9.91
C MET A 38 18.09 -7.45 10.80
N ALA A 39 18.62 -8.38 11.60
CA ALA A 39 19.79 -8.14 12.45
C ALA A 39 21.15 -8.31 11.71
N ARG A 40 21.15 -8.59 10.41
CA ARG A 40 22.37 -8.73 9.60
C ARG A 40 23.04 -7.37 9.36
N PRO A 41 24.34 -7.35 9.01
CA PRO A 41 25.03 -6.11 8.68
C PRO A 41 24.32 -5.31 7.58
N THR A 42 24.21 -4.01 7.78
CA THR A 42 23.64 -3.09 6.77
C THR A 42 24.65 -2.90 5.63
N ILE A 43 24.19 -3.02 4.40
CA ILE A 43 24.95 -2.68 3.20
C ILE A 43 24.35 -1.44 2.52
N GLY A 44 25.05 -0.87 1.54
CA GLY A 44 24.52 0.29 0.82
C GLY A 44 23.26 -0.02 0.01
N HIS A 45 22.31 0.89 0.01
CA HIS A 45 21.02 0.74 -0.72
C HIS A 45 21.16 0.77 -2.26
N LEU A 46 22.37 1.01 -2.77
CA LEU A 46 22.73 0.88 -4.19
C LEU A 46 23.83 -0.18 -4.41
N ASP A 47 24.20 -0.92 -3.36
CA ASP A 47 25.12 -2.05 -3.46
C ASP A 47 24.54 -3.09 -4.45
N PRO A 48 25.35 -3.65 -5.36
CA PRO A 48 24.88 -4.67 -6.30
C PRO A 48 24.19 -5.87 -5.65
N ALA A 49 24.67 -6.29 -4.46
CA ALA A 49 24.04 -7.39 -3.72
C ALA A 49 22.63 -6.98 -3.21
N PHE A 50 22.49 -5.73 -2.76
CA PHE A 50 21.19 -5.21 -2.35
C PHE A 50 20.22 -5.05 -3.54
N VAL A 51 20.72 -4.56 -4.67
CA VAL A 51 19.93 -4.49 -5.91
C VAL A 51 19.48 -5.88 -6.38
N GLY A 52 20.32 -6.91 -6.25
CA GLY A 52 19.93 -8.29 -6.49
C GLY A 52 18.76 -8.73 -5.61
N MET A 53 18.86 -8.47 -4.30
CA MET A 53 17.78 -8.77 -3.36
C MET A 53 16.50 -7.97 -3.65
N MET A 54 16.60 -6.71 -4.07
CA MET A 54 15.43 -5.92 -4.49
C MET A 54 14.68 -6.60 -5.66
N ASN A 55 15.41 -7.16 -6.63
CA ASN A 55 14.79 -7.88 -7.73
C ASN A 55 14.08 -9.15 -7.24
N GLU A 56 14.73 -9.94 -6.38
CA GLU A 56 14.10 -11.12 -5.76
C GLU A 56 12.84 -10.74 -4.98
N THR A 57 12.87 -9.62 -4.26
CA THR A 57 11.71 -9.09 -3.53
C THR A 57 10.57 -8.74 -4.49
N LYS A 58 10.86 -8.10 -5.62
CA LYS A 58 9.85 -7.81 -6.65
C LYS A 58 9.19 -9.08 -7.16
N GLU A 59 9.98 -10.08 -7.54
CA GLU A 59 9.45 -11.36 -8.03
C GLU A 59 8.62 -12.09 -6.96
N GLY A 60 9.07 -12.06 -5.70
CA GLY A 60 8.29 -12.58 -4.58
C GLY A 60 6.95 -11.86 -4.40
N LEU A 61 6.92 -10.54 -4.56
CA LEU A 61 5.69 -9.75 -4.48
C LEU A 61 4.76 -10.02 -5.66
N LYS A 62 5.28 -10.12 -6.89
CA LYS A 62 4.49 -10.52 -8.06
C LYS A 62 3.81 -11.87 -7.82
N TYR A 63 4.56 -12.84 -7.32
CA TYR A 63 4.01 -14.16 -6.98
C TYR A 63 2.87 -14.07 -5.95
N ILE A 64 3.04 -13.30 -4.89
CA ILE A 64 2.03 -13.17 -3.82
C ILE A 64 0.79 -12.42 -4.31
N PHE A 65 0.96 -11.38 -5.11
CA PHE A 65 -0.15 -10.64 -5.73
C PHE A 65 -0.82 -11.40 -6.88
N GLN A 66 -0.20 -12.47 -7.39
CA GLN A 66 -0.63 -13.19 -8.59
C GLN A 66 -0.72 -12.22 -9.77
N THR A 67 0.41 -11.60 -10.12
CA THR A 67 0.50 -10.56 -11.15
C THR A 67 1.82 -10.61 -11.91
N GLU A 68 1.78 -10.20 -13.16
CA GLU A 68 2.95 -9.90 -14.00
C GLU A 68 3.24 -8.39 -14.09
N ASN A 69 2.51 -7.56 -13.34
CA ASN A 69 2.68 -6.12 -13.36
C ASN A 69 4.14 -5.73 -13.08
N GLU A 70 4.74 -4.99 -14.01
CA GLU A 70 6.14 -4.56 -13.91
C GLU A 70 6.35 -3.66 -12.68
N LEU A 71 5.41 -2.74 -12.41
CA LEU A 71 5.46 -1.93 -11.20
C LEU A 71 4.81 -2.67 -10.02
N THR A 72 5.54 -3.63 -9.49
CA THR A 72 5.25 -4.31 -8.23
C THR A 72 6.45 -4.13 -7.32
N MET A 73 6.27 -3.43 -6.20
CA MET A 73 7.40 -3.05 -5.34
C MET A 73 6.95 -2.76 -3.89
N PRO A 74 7.89 -2.76 -2.93
CA PRO A 74 7.61 -2.30 -1.58
C PRO A 74 7.84 -0.78 -1.46
N VAL A 75 6.86 -0.04 -0.99
CA VAL A 75 7.03 1.35 -0.52
C VAL A 75 7.74 1.32 0.84
N SER A 76 8.76 2.16 1.03
CA SER A 76 9.59 2.24 2.25
C SER A 76 8.86 2.93 3.42
N ALA A 77 7.64 2.50 3.71
CA ALA A 77 6.77 3.04 4.75
C ALA A 77 5.59 2.07 5.01
N PRO A 78 4.85 2.20 6.14
CA PRO A 78 3.76 1.28 6.47
C PRO A 78 2.57 1.37 5.49
N GLY A 79 1.62 0.42 5.59
CA GLY A 79 0.48 0.28 4.69
C GLY A 79 -0.32 1.56 4.41
N SER A 80 -0.39 2.50 5.35
CA SER A 80 -1.00 3.82 5.12
C SER A 80 -0.30 4.61 4.02
N ALA A 81 1.03 4.46 3.89
CA ALA A 81 1.76 5.11 2.80
C ALA A 81 1.51 4.41 1.45
N GLY A 82 1.23 3.10 1.45
CA GLY A 82 0.77 2.42 0.24
C GLY A 82 -0.59 2.95 -0.22
N MET A 83 -1.52 3.15 0.73
CA MET A 83 -2.78 3.86 0.46
C MET A 83 -2.52 5.23 -0.16
N GLU A 84 -1.74 6.08 0.51
CA GLU A 84 -1.40 7.42 0.01
C GLU A 84 -0.68 7.37 -1.35
N THR A 85 0.19 6.37 -1.60
CA THR A 85 0.83 6.19 -2.90
C THR A 85 -0.21 6.00 -4.02
N CYS A 86 -1.22 5.15 -3.79
CA CYS A 86 -2.27 4.96 -4.79
C CYS A 86 -3.04 6.26 -5.05
N PHE A 87 -3.53 6.92 -4.00
CA PHE A 87 -4.34 8.12 -4.15
C PHE A 87 -3.54 9.33 -4.67
N ALA A 88 -2.32 9.57 -4.17
CA ALA A 88 -1.46 10.67 -4.61
C ALA A 88 -1.13 10.59 -6.11
N ASN A 89 -0.96 9.39 -6.64
CA ASN A 89 -0.60 9.18 -8.03
C ASN A 89 -1.80 9.11 -8.98
N LEU A 90 -2.94 8.61 -8.52
CA LEU A 90 -4.11 8.38 -9.38
C LEU A 90 -5.18 9.45 -9.29
N VAL A 91 -5.26 10.20 -8.20
CA VAL A 91 -6.24 11.29 -8.04
C VAL A 91 -5.63 12.63 -8.43
N GLU A 92 -6.32 13.37 -9.28
CA GLU A 92 -6.02 14.76 -9.60
C GLU A 92 -7.11 15.67 -9.05
N PRO A 93 -6.82 16.96 -8.81
CA PRO A 93 -7.83 17.92 -8.39
C PRO A 93 -9.03 17.93 -9.32
N GLY A 94 -10.23 17.71 -8.77
CA GLY A 94 -11.49 17.64 -9.51
C GLY A 94 -11.84 16.26 -10.06
N ASP A 95 -10.96 15.24 -9.91
CA ASP A 95 -11.34 13.87 -10.25
C ASP A 95 -12.44 13.36 -9.32
N LYS A 96 -13.50 12.80 -9.90
CA LYS A 96 -14.56 12.16 -9.15
C LYS A 96 -14.19 10.70 -8.86
N VAL A 97 -14.26 10.29 -7.59
CA VAL A 97 -13.89 8.95 -7.11
C VAL A 97 -15.05 8.33 -6.35
N VAL A 98 -15.58 7.23 -6.83
CA VAL A 98 -16.53 6.41 -6.05
C VAL A 98 -15.74 5.64 -5.01
N VAL A 99 -16.10 5.82 -3.73
CA VAL A 99 -15.42 5.17 -2.59
C VAL A 99 -16.41 4.41 -1.74
N CYS A 100 -16.10 3.12 -1.51
CA CYS A 100 -16.93 2.24 -0.70
C CYS A 100 -16.50 2.31 0.77
N ILE A 101 -17.47 2.49 1.66
CA ILE A 101 -17.25 2.60 3.10
C ILE A 101 -18.10 1.56 3.82
N ASN A 102 -17.46 0.55 4.38
CA ASN A 102 -18.04 -0.43 5.30
C ASN A 102 -17.18 -0.62 6.55
N GLY A 103 -16.34 0.37 6.85
CA GLY A 103 -15.47 0.44 8.03
C GLY A 103 -14.49 1.61 7.98
N VAL A 104 -13.54 1.60 8.92
CA VAL A 104 -12.58 2.69 9.14
C VAL A 104 -11.68 2.94 7.94
N PHE A 105 -11.26 1.88 7.22
CA PHE A 105 -10.28 2.04 6.14
C PHE A 105 -10.92 2.63 4.88
N GLY A 106 -12.19 2.34 4.59
CA GLY A 106 -12.96 3.05 3.59
C GLY A 106 -13.10 4.55 3.91
N MET A 107 -13.30 4.91 5.18
CA MET A 107 -13.30 6.32 5.62
C MET A 107 -11.95 7.00 5.39
N ARG A 108 -10.82 6.29 5.61
CA ARG A 108 -9.48 6.84 5.33
C ARG A 108 -9.24 7.04 3.83
N MET A 109 -9.75 6.16 2.98
CA MET A 109 -9.72 6.38 1.53
C MET A 109 -10.45 7.67 1.15
N LYS A 110 -11.66 7.89 1.67
CA LYS A 110 -12.41 9.14 1.46
C LYS A 110 -11.60 10.37 1.86
N GLU A 111 -10.94 10.32 3.03
CA GLU A 111 -10.10 11.42 3.51
C GLU A 111 -8.92 11.67 2.55
N ASN A 112 -8.27 10.63 2.04
CA ASN A 112 -7.21 10.76 1.05
C ASN A 112 -7.71 11.42 -0.24
N ILE A 113 -8.85 10.97 -0.78
CA ILE A 113 -9.45 11.56 -1.97
C ILE A 113 -9.60 13.08 -1.81
N THR A 114 -10.19 13.50 -0.69
CA THR A 114 -10.42 14.92 -0.38
C THR A 114 -9.11 15.70 -0.26
N ARG A 115 -8.10 15.13 0.42
CA ARG A 115 -6.80 15.77 0.61
C ARG A 115 -6.04 15.95 -0.70
N PHE A 116 -6.18 15.04 -1.64
CA PHE A 116 -5.59 15.17 -2.97
C PHE A 116 -6.45 15.97 -3.95
N GLY A 117 -7.52 16.60 -3.46
CA GLY A 117 -8.37 17.50 -4.23
C GLY A 117 -9.43 16.83 -5.09
N GLY A 118 -9.64 15.52 -4.92
CA GLY A 118 -10.71 14.79 -5.59
C GLY A 118 -12.08 14.98 -4.92
N GLU A 119 -13.13 14.66 -5.67
CA GLU A 119 -14.52 14.62 -5.20
C GLU A 119 -14.90 13.18 -4.85
N ALA A 120 -15.21 12.92 -3.57
CA ALA A 120 -15.59 11.59 -3.09
C ALA A 120 -17.11 11.36 -3.24
N VAL A 121 -17.49 10.41 -4.10
CA VAL A 121 -18.86 9.86 -4.16
C VAL A 121 -18.92 8.64 -3.25
N VAL A 122 -19.63 8.73 -2.14
CA VAL A 122 -19.64 7.71 -1.10
C VAL A 122 -20.71 6.66 -1.38
N VAL A 123 -20.29 5.39 -1.39
CA VAL A 123 -21.16 4.22 -1.29
C VAL A 123 -20.99 3.63 0.10
N GLU A 124 -22.00 3.74 0.93
CA GLU A 124 -21.95 3.31 2.32
C GLU A 124 -22.77 2.05 2.54
N ASP A 125 -22.17 1.07 3.22
CA ASP A 125 -22.80 -0.15 3.69
C ASP A 125 -22.61 -0.27 5.20
N ASP A 126 -23.47 -1.05 5.85
CA ASP A 126 -23.40 -1.30 7.28
C ASP A 126 -22.05 -1.92 7.65
N TRP A 127 -21.46 -1.46 8.75
CA TRP A 127 -20.21 -2.00 9.25
C TRP A 127 -20.35 -3.48 9.60
N GLY A 128 -19.45 -4.29 9.06
CA GLY A 128 -19.49 -5.75 9.20
C GLY A 128 -20.18 -6.47 8.05
N THR A 129 -20.66 -5.73 7.05
CA THR A 129 -21.20 -6.30 5.80
C THR A 129 -20.24 -6.06 4.63
N ALA A 130 -20.36 -6.89 3.59
CA ALA A 130 -19.64 -6.69 2.35
C ALA A 130 -20.19 -5.45 1.61
N VAL A 131 -19.34 -4.83 0.79
CA VAL A 131 -19.75 -3.77 -0.15
C VAL A 131 -20.80 -4.32 -1.12
N SER A 132 -21.92 -3.60 -1.25
CA SER A 132 -23.00 -3.93 -2.17
C SER A 132 -22.63 -3.61 -3.61
N THR A 133 -22.53 -4.62 -4.45
CA THR A 133 -22.29 -4.46 -5.90
C THR A 133 -23.37 -3.65 -6.58
N ASP A 134 -24.64 -3.81 -6.18
CA ASP A 134 -25.76 -3.06 -6.77
C ASP A 134 -25.68 -1.57 -6.48
N LYS A 135 -25.29 -1.19 -5.23
CA LYS A 135 -25.08 0.21 -4.87
C LYS A 135 -23.92 0.83 -5.65
N VAL A 136 -22.82 0.08 -5.83
CA VAL A 136 -21.66 0.53 -6.60
C VAL A 136 -22.03 0.73 -8.07
N GLU A 137 -22.74 -0.23 -8.67
CA GLU A 137 -23.19 -0.11 -10.05
C GLU A 137 -24.12 1.10 -10.24
N GLN A 138 -25.03 1.33 -9.29
CA GLN A 138 -25.92 2.51 -9.34
C GLN A 138 -25.13 3.81 -9.18
N ALA A 139 -24.19 3.87 -8.23
CA ALA A 139 -23.37 5.07 -8.02
C ALA A 139 -22.54 5.43 -9.25
N LEU A 140 -21.98 4.44 -9.95
CA LEU A 140 -21.23 4.67 -11.19
C LEU A 140 -22.14 5.09 -12.35
N LYS A 141 -23.35 4.55 -12.47
CA LYS A 141 -24.35 4.99 -13.44
C LYS A 141 -24.77 6.44 -13.21
N ASP A 142 -24.92 6.84 -11.95
CA ASP A 142 -25.30 8.22 -11.58
C ASP A 142 -24.13 9.21 -11.72
N ASN A 143 -22.89 8.70 -11.81
CA ASN A 143 -21.67 9.48 -11.94
C ASN A 143 -20.81 8.96 -13.10
N PRO A 144 -21.25 9.12 -14.36
CA PRO A 144 -20.55 8.57 -15.53
C PRO A 144 -19.21 9.26 -15.81
N ASP A 145 -18.91 10.35 -15.12
CA ASP A 145 -17.64 11.08 -15.15
C ASP A 145 -16.65 10.61 -14.06
N ALA A 146 -17.04 9.66 -13.20
CA ALA A 146 -16.15 9.06 -12.21
C ALA A 146 -14.93 8.41 -12.90
N LYS A 147 -13.76 8.58 -12.29
CA LYS A 147 -12.48 8.08 -12.82
C LYS A 147 -11.97 6.85 -12.07
N ILE A 148 -12.38 6.69 -10.83
CA ILE A 148 -11.82 5.69 -9.93
C ILE A 148 -12.95 5.09 -9.08
N LEU A 149 -12.86 3.76 -8.87
CA LEU A 149 -13.56 3.05 -7.80
C LEU A 149 -12.54 2.61 -6.76
N ALA A 150 -12.73 3.00 -5.50
CA ALA A 150 -11.86 2.63 -4.39
C ALA A 150 -12.63 1.84 -3.32
N PHE A 151 -12.09 0.70 -2.89
CA PHE A 151 -12.71 -0.14 -1.87
C PHE A 151 -11.71 -0.97 -1.08
N VAL A 152 -12.14 -1.48 0.07
CA VAL A 152 -11.35 -2.38 0.92
C VAL A 152 -11.78 -3.82 0.65
N HIS A 153 -10.85 -4.69 0.26
CA HIS A 153 -11.12 -6.12 0.01
C HIS A 153 -11.47 -6.86 1.31
N ALA A 154 -10.65 -6.67 2.36
CA ALA A 154 -10.96 -7.17 3.70
C ALA A 154 -10.84 -6.02 4.71
N GLU A 155 -11.97 -5.55 5.22
CA GLU A 155 -12.02 -4.40 6.13
C GLU A 155 -11.56 -4.81 7.54
N THR A 156 -10.37 -4.38 7.92
CA THR A 156 -9.72 -4.74 9.18
C THR A 156 -10.57 -4.40 10.42
N SER A 157 -11.28 -3.27 10.38
CA SER A 157 -12.02 -2.77 11.54
C SER A 157 -13.30 -3.53 11.83
N THR A 158 -13.82 -4.27 10.84
CA THR A 158 -15.12 -4.96 10.93
C THR A 158 -15.05 -6.45 10.62
N GLY A 159 -13.98 -6.90 9.96
CA GLY A 159 -13.82 -8.30 9.52
C GLY A 159 -14.62 -8.65 8.26
N ALA A 160 -15.25 -7.68 7.61
CA ALA A 160 -16.01 -7.92 6.40
C ALA A 160 -15.10 -8.10 5.18
N SER A 161 -15.42 -9.03 4.29
CA SER A 161 -14.75 -9.22 3.01
C SER A 161 -15.73 -8.92 1.87
N SER A 162 -15.27 -8.17 0.88
CA SER A 162 -16.04 -7.75 -0.29
C SER A 162 -15.61 -8.51 -1.54
N ASP A 163 -16.51 -8.71 -2.48
CA ASP A 163 -16.23 -9.38 -3.76
C ASP A 163 -15.42 -8.47 -4.68
N ALA A 164 -14.09 -8.50 -4.52
CA ALA A 164 -13.19 -7.66 -5.32
C ALA A 164 -13.29 -7.95 -6.82
N LYS A 165 -13.48 -9.21 -7.22
CA LYS A 165 -13.63 -9.58 -8.65
C LYS A 165 -14.85 -8.91 -9.27
N ALA A 166 -16.00 -8.98 -8.60
CA ALA A 166 -17.23 -8.35 -9.09
C ALA A 166 -17.11 -6.82 -9.13
N LEU A 167 -16.53 -6.21 -8.09
CA LEU A 167 -16.35 -4.76 -7.99
C LEU A 167 -15.41 -4.24 -9.08
N CYS A 168 -14.30 -4.92 -9.36
CA CYS A 168 -13.39 -4.55 -10.44
C CYS A 168 -14.06 -4.64 -11.81
N LYS A 169 -14.83 -5.71 -12.05
CA LYS A 169 -15.60 -5.85 -13.29
C LYS A 169 -16.61 -4.71 -13.48
N ILE A 170 -17.31 -4.31 -12.42
CA ILE A 170 -18.25 -3.17 -12.45
C ILE A 170 -17.50 -1.87 -12.77
N ALA A 171 -16.34 -1.63 -12.13
CA ALA A 171 -15.51 -0.46 -12.38
C ALA A 171 -15.08 -0.39 -13.85
N HIS A 172 -14.57 -1.48 -14.41
CA HIS A 172 -14.11 -1.53 -15.79
C HIS A 172 -15.24 -1.35 -16.81
N ASN A 173 -16.44 -1.88 -16.53
CA ASN A 173 -17.62 -1.64 -17.37
C ASN A 173 -18.04 -0.16 -17.42
N ASN A 174 -17.58 0.65 -16.46
CA ASN A 174 -17.81 2.09 -16.38
C ASN A 174 -16.54 2.93 -16.62
N ASP A 175 -15.52 2.35 -17.23
CA ASP A 175 -14.22 2.96 -17.53
C ASP A 175 -13.49 3.57 -16.31
N CYS A 176 -13.76 3.06 -15.12
CA CYS A 176 -13.10 3.45 -13.89
C CYS A 176 -11.85 2.61 -13.58
N ILE A 177 -10.80 3.26 -13.08
CA ILE A 177 -9.62 2.59 -12.51
C ILE A 177 -9.98 2.11 -11.10
N THR A 178 -9.45 0.96 -10.69
CA THR A 178 -9.65 0.43 -9.33
C THR A 178 -8.47 0.74 -8.41
N ILE A 179 -8.78 1.13 -7.16
CA ILE A 179 -7.83 1.17 -6.05
C ILE A 179 -8.32 0.20 -4.97
N VAL A 180 -7.54 -0.84 -4.69
CA VAL A 180 -7.91 -1.90 -3.77
C VAL A 180 -7.00 -1.93 -2.54
N ASP A 181 -7.60 -1.87 -1.35
CA ASP A 181 -6.91 -2.14 -0.09
C ASP A 181 -6.88 -3.65 0.16
N ALA A 182 -5.70 -4.25 0.12
CA ALA A 182 -5.46 -5.64 0.47
C ALA A 182 -4.58 -5.80 1.72
N VAL A 183 -4.60 -4.80 2.62
CA VAL A 183 -3.73 -4.80 3.81
C VAL A 183 -3.96 -6.04 4.66
N THR A 184 -5.19 -6.48 4.87
CA THR A 184 -5.52 -7.66 5.68
C THR A 184 -5.93 -8.88 4.86
N SER A 185 -5.88 -8.82 3.54
CA SER A 185 -6.22 -9.94 2.67
C SER A 185 -5.05 -10.56 1.92
N LEU A 186 -4.02 -9.78 1.55
CA LEU A 186 -2.87 -10.28 0.81
C LEU A 186 -2.19 -11.43 1.57
N ALA A 187 -2.07 -12.58 0.92
CA ALA A 187 -1.57 -13.84 1.47
C ALA A 187 -2.42 -14.47 2.60
N GLY A 188 -3.54 -13.84 2.97
CA GLY A 188 -4.45 -14.37 4.00
C GLY A 188 -5.75 -14.94 3.43
N THR A 189 -6.18 -14.42 2.29
CA THR A 189 -7.34 -14.91 1.54
C THR A 189 -7.02 -14.93 0.05
N GLU A 190 -7.89 -15.54 -0.76
CA GLU A 190 -7.71 -15.52 -2.21
C GLU A 190 -7.64 -14.09 -2.73
N LEU A 191 -6.61 -13.81 -3.53
CA LEU A 191 -6.40 -12.55 -4.21
C LEU A 191 -5.64 -12.81 -5.51
N ARG A 192 -6.20 -12.39 -6.65
CA ARG A 192 -5.65 -12.63 -7.99
C ARG A 192 -5.67 -11.34 -8.78
N VAL A 193 -4.60 -10.56 -8.69
CA VAL A 193 -4.57 -9.20 -9.23
C VAL A 193 -4.84 -9.18 -10.72
N ASP A 194 -4.15 -10.02 -11.50
CA ASP A 194 -4.33 -10.03 -12.96
C ASP A 194 -5.68 -10.63 -13.36
N GLU A 195 -6.08 -11.77 -12.78
CA GLU A 195 -7.36 -12.41 -13.12
C GLU A 195 -8.58 -11.53 -12.80
N TRP A 196 -8.49 -10.73 -11.73
CA TRP A 196 -9.56 -9.83 -11.31
C TRP A 196 -9.42 -8.43 -11.90
N GLU A 197 -8.39 -8.23 -12.74
CA GLU A 197 -8.11 -6.97 -13.44
C GLU A 197 -7.97 -5.77 -12.47
N ILE A 198 -7.29 -5.97 -11.33
CA ILE A 198 -7.06 -4.90 -10.36
C ILE A 198 -6.02 -3.92 -10.92
N ASP A 199 -6.37 -2.62 -11.00
CA ASP A 199 -5.47 -1.62 -11.59
C ASP A 199 -4.39 -1.14 -10.61
N ALA A 200 -4.76 -0.85 -9.37
CA ALA A 200 -3.84 -0.44 -8.31
C ALA A 200 -4.22 -1.11 -6.99
N ILE A 201 -3.22 -1.62 -6.28
CA ILE A 201 -3.41 -2.35 -5.03
C ILE A 201 -2.28 -2.05 -4.06
N TYR A 202 -2.59 -2.06 -2.78
CA TYR A 202 -1.60 -1.92 -1.72
C TYR A 202 -1.86 -2.87 -0.55
N SER A 203 -0.80 -3.15 0.21
CA SER A 203 -0.86 -3.97 1.42
C SER A 203 0.10 -3.46 2.50
N GLY A 204 0.27 -4.22 3.57
CA GLY A 204 1.20 -3.93 4.66
C GLY A 204 1.82 -5.22 5.21
N THR A 205 3.13 -5.19 5.46
CA THR A 205 3.90 -6.39 5.85
C THR A 205 3.55 -6.96 7.21
N GLN A 206 3.01 -6.15 8.12
CA GLN A 206 2.70 -6.56 9.50
C GLN A 206 1.37 -7.32 9.66
N LYS A 207 0.68 -7.62 8.60
CA LYS A 207 -0.57 -8.37 8.57
C LYS A 207 -0.30 -9.84 8.17
N CYS A 208 -1.01 -10.39 7.20
CA CYS A 208 -0.88 -11.79 6.82
C CYS A 208 0.51 -12.16 6.26
N LEU A 209 1.28 -11.18 5.76
CA LEU A 209 2.68 -11.41 5.38
C LEU A 209 3.59 -11.71 6.59
N SER A 210 3.12 -11.46 7.81
CA SER A 210 3.80 -11.83 9.08
C SER A 210 5.22 -11.30 9.22
N ALA A 211 5.53 -10.15 8.62
CA ALA A 211 6.79 -9.45 8.75
C ALA A 211 6.65 -8.21 9.65
N MET A 212 7.75 -7.47 9.83
CA MET A 212 7.73 -6.23 10.61
C MET A 212 6.90 -5.14 9.92
N PRO A 213 6.23 -4.25 10.69
CA PRO A 213 5.65 -3.04 10.11
C PRO A 213 6.75 -2.13 9.53
N GLY A 214 6.39 -1.34 8.53
CA GLY A 214 7.29 -0.34 7.95
C GLY A 214 7.51 -0.49 6.44
N ILE A 215 6.91 -1.50 5.83
CA ILE A 215 6.92 -1.72 4.38
C ILE A 215 5.48 -1.89 3.88
N SER A 216 5.17 -1.29 2.74
CA SER A 216 3.89 -1.44 2.06
C SER A 216 4.10 -1.99 0.65
N PRO A 217 3.80 -3.26 0.39
CA PRO A 217 3.74 -3.78 -0.97
C PRO A 217 2.67 -3.05 -1.79
N VAL A 218 3.00 -2.68 -3.02
CA VAL A 218 2.08 -2.08 -3.98
C VAL A 218 2.24 -2.72 -5.35
N SER A 219 1.18 -2.74 -6.14
CA SER A 219 1.22 -3.13 -7.55
C SER A 219 0.32 -2.23 -8.38
N PHE A 220 0.77 -1.86 -9.58
CA PHE A 220 0.05 -1.03 -10.53
C PHE A 220 0.15 -1.65 -11.91
N ASN A 221 -0.98 -1.83 -12.58
CA ASN A 221 -1.00 -2.30 -13.95
C ASN A 221 -0.75 -1.15 -14.94
N GLU A 222 -0.65 -1.47 -16.22
CA GLU A 222 -0.36 -0.48 -17.27
C GLU A 222 -1.49 0.54 -17.45
N ARG A 223 -2.74 0.17 -17.14
CA ARG A 223 -3.88 1.11 -17.18
C ARG A 223 -3.76 2.19 -16.11
N ALA A 224 -3.40 1.80 -14.88
CA ALA A 224 -3.09 2.73 -13.79
C ALA A 224 -1.86 3.58 -14.11
N LEU A 225 -0.77 2.99 -14.62
CA LEU A 225 0.45 3.71 -14.98
C LEU A 225 0.23 4.70 -16.13
N THR A 226 -0.64 4.39 -17.07
CA THR A 226 -1.03 5.32 -18.13
C THR A 226 -1.69 6.57 -17.53
N LYS A 227 -2.58 6.43 -16.54
CA LYS A 227 -3.15 7.58 -15.83
C LYS A 227 -2.05 8.38 -15.11
N VAL A 228 -1.11 7.71 -14.43
CA VAL A 228 0.01 8.38 -13.74
C VAL A 228 0.87 9.20 -14.71
N ARG A 229 1.22 8.64 -15.87
CA ARG A 229 2.04 9.32 -16.88
C ARG A 229 1.32 10.48 -17.55
N ASN A 230 0.00 10.41 -17.67
CA ASN A 230 -0.83 11.42 -18.33
C ASN A 230 -1.36 12.49 -17.37
N ARG A 231 -0.88 12.55 -16.13
CA ARG A 231 -1.26 13.58 -15.16
C ARG A 231 -1.02 14.97 -15.72
N LYS A 232 -1.93 15.86 -15.41
CA LYS A 232 -1.84 17.29 -15.77
C LYS A 232 -1.13 18.11 -14.68
N THR A 233 -1.14 17.59 -13.44
CA THR A 233 -0.55 18.22 -12.28
C THR A 233 0.53 17.32 -11.68
N PRO A 234 1.63 17.88 -11.14
CA PRO A 234 2.61 17.08 -10.40
C PRO A 234 1.97 16.32 -9.24
N VAL A 235 2.49 15.15 -8.93
CA VAL A 235 2.13 14.45 -7.69
C VAL A 235 2.52 15.32 -6.50
N THR A 236 1.60 15.55 -5.56
CA THR A 236 1.82 16.47 -4.43
C THR A 236 2.87 16.00 -3.43
N SER A 237 3.18 14.70 -3.44
CA SER A 237 4.23 14.10 -2.61
C SER A 237 5.42 13.69 -3.47
N TRP A 238 6.55 14.38 -3.33
CA TRP A 238 7.79 13.99 -4.00
C TRP A 238 8.21 12.55 -3.65
N PHE A 239 8.06 12.15 -2.38
CA PHE A 239 8.48 10.84 -1.90
C PHE A 239 7.62 9.69 -2.47
N LEU A 240 6.34 9.93 -2.70
CA LEU A 240 5.40 8.93 -3.21
C LEU A 240 5.19 9.01 -4.73
N ASP A 241 5.84 9.94 -5.42
CA ASP A 241 5.72 10.08 -6.88
C ASP A 241 6.31 8.85 -7.59
N LEU A 242 5.44 8.05 -8.20
CA LEU A 242 5.83 6.83 -8.89
C LEU A 242 6.77 7.09 -10.08
N ASN A 243 6.65 8.25 -10.76
CA ASN A 243 7.57 8.60 -11.85
C ASN A 243 9.02 8.74 -11.36
N LEU A 244 9.21 9.15 -10.11
CA LEU A 244 10.52 9.25 -9.48
C LEU A 244 10.97 7.91 -8.88
N VAL A 245 10.06 7.23 -8.19
CA VAL A 245 10.33 5.95 -7.50
C VAL A 245 10.68 4.83 -8.49
N MET A 246 10.03 4.81 -9.67
CA MET A 246 10.31 3.82 -10.73
C MET A 246 11.78 3.83 -11.17
N GLY A 247 12.47 4.95 -11.11
CA GLY A 247 13.90 5.00 -11.39
C GLY A 247 14.76 4.22 -10.38
N TYR A 248 14.25 4.01 -9.16
CA TYR A 248 14.94 3.27 -8.10
C TYR A 248 14.49 1.79 -8.03
N TRP A 249 13.22 1.50 -8.25
CA TRP A 249 12.65 0.15 -8.22
C TRP A 249 12.43 -0.47 -9.61
N GLY A 250 12.59 0.32 -10.68
CA GLY A 250 12.42 -0.14 -12.06
C GLY A 250 13.48 -1.16 -12.51
N GLU A 251 13.35 -1.65 -13.73
CA GLU A 251 14.29 -2.58 -14.34
C GLU A 251 15.47 -1.82 -14.98
N GLY A 252 16.63 -2.46 -14.99
CA GLY A 252 17.83 -1.94 -15.64
C GLY A 252 19.08 -2.01 -14.77
N ALA A 253 20.25 -2.00 -15.43
CA ALA A 253 21.56 -2.12 -14.78
C ALA A 253 21.96 -0.89 -13.94
N LYS A 254 21.32 0.27 -14.16
CA LYS A 254 21.63 1.50 -13.45
C LYS A 254 20.39 2.09 -12.80
N ARG A 255 20.27 1.84 -11.49
CA ARG A 255 19.20 2.42 -10.68
C ARG A 255 19.50 3.87 -10.33
N THR A 256 18.49 4.71 -10.34
CA THR A 256 18.57 6.11 -9.92
C THR A 256 18.31 6.21 -8.42
N TYR A 257 19.15 6.94 -7.68
CA TYR A 257 18.90 7.22 -6.27
C TYR A 257 17.63 8.05 -6.09
N HIS A 258 16.68 7.54 -5.34
CA HIS A 258 15.49 8.29 -4.92
C HIS A 258 15.53 8.55 -3.41
N HIS A 259 15.68 7.51 -2.61
CA HIS A 259 15.78 7.60 -1.14
C HIS A 259 16.62 6.44 -0.62
N THR A 260 17.10 6.54 0.60
CA THR A 260 17.74 5.42 1.27
C THR A 260 16.67 4.45 1.75
N ALA A 261 16.53 3.33 1.05
CA ALA A 261 15.60 2.28 1.44
C ALA A 261 15.94 1.71 2.84
N PRO A 262 14.97 1.24 3.61
CA PRO A 262 15.19 0.62 4.92
C PRO A 262 15.78 -0.79 4.74
N VAL A 263 17.09 -0.84 4.44
CA VAL A 263 17.83 -2.05 4.00
C VAL A 263 17.56 -3.24 4.90
N ASN A 264 17.75 -3.08 6.21
CA ASN A 264 17.56 -4.18 7.17
C ASN A 264 16.10 -4.62 7.29
N THR A 265 15.14 -3.73 7.13
CA THR A 265 13.71 -4.10 7.12
C THR A 265 13.37 -4.92 5.88
N LEU A 266 14.00 -4.60 4.74
CA LEU A 266 13.80 -5.35 3.49
C LEU A 266 14.45 -6.72 3.48
N TYR A 267 15.44 -7.00 4.36
CA TYR A 267 16.00 -8.34 4.52
C TYR A 267 15.01 -9.36 5.11
N GLY A 268 14.03 -8.88 5.89
CA GLY A 268 12.98 -9.71 6.51
C GLY A 268 11.91 -10.15 5.55
#